data_51f7b49cfb9df4dc551c8835b5cd7d33
#
_entry.id   51f7b49cfb9df4dc551c8835b5cd7d33
#
_cell.length_a   1.000
_cell.length_b   1.000
_cell.length_c   1.000
_cell.angle_alpha   90.00
_cell.angle_beta   90.00
_cell.angle_gamma   90.00
#
_symmetry.space_group_name_H-M   'P 1'
#
loop_
_entity.id
_entity.type
_entity.pdbx_description
1 polymer ?
#
loop_
_entity_poly.entity_id
_entity_poly.type
_entity_poly.pdbx_seq_one_letter_code
_entity_poly.pdbx_strand_id
1 'polypeptide(L)'
;MTVVAVLGGPGAPGATSSALALLLSWPLRPGRRVLLVECDPDGGAVLAGALEGRVEAVYGLRNLAVADRRGLLAETLWEQLLDVSPQGTGERLLLPGLTDPAQAPGLAYTWEPLVEALHALEPQGYDVLLDLGRSGANGPMAVLPRRADVVAATVRTTLRGLSAARPRIAALREDLDAHGTGSDGLGLLLVAEGPYPESEVSRQFRLPVLGALTHAPRTARVLSDGGDTTDRRFIRSELMRTARTTADRIQDLAAARRRRLGGPQPVQAQPVQAQPVQQQPVQHALPPQQVQAPQPVPPFVAGPVSGPAYPPPQQQPQQPYQQQPPSYPQQPYQQQQFQPQGAGQFTGEWPIRVEAPQISYAAPYIAPPAVPQPPVPAPFPGQPGQPGQGGPEGEEVRRAR
;
A
#
# COMPACT_ATOMS: atom_id res chain seq x y z
N MET A 1 -3.25 -12.65 -12.91
CA MET A 1 -2.85 -11.31 -12.42
C MET A 1 -1.91 -11.45 -11.24
N THR A 2 -1.02 -10.52 -11.06
CA THR A 2 -0.18 -10.44 -9.84
C THR A 2 -0.43 -9.07 -9.20
N VAL A 3 -0.79 -9.06 -7.92
CA VAL A 3 -0.92 -7.83 -7.12
C VAL A 3 0.25 -7.78 -6.14
N VAL A 4 1.04 -6.72 -6.21
CA VAL A 4 2.23 -6.52 -5.38
C VAL A 4 2.09 -5.22 -4.60
N ALA A 5 2.14 -5.30 -3.28
CA ALA A 5 2.21 -4.14 -2.42
C ALA A 5 3.67 -3.81 -2.10
N VAL A 6 4.13 -2.63 -2.46
CA VAL A 6 5.47 -2.11 -2.16
C VAL A 6 5.35 -1.08 -1.05
N LEU A 7 6.05 -1.30 0.04
CA LEU A 7 6.02 -0.38 1.18
C LEU A 7 7.41 -0.14 1.75
N GLY A 8 7.60 1.02 2.31
CA GLY A 8 8.82 1.39 3.04
C GLY A 8 8.57 1.57 4.53
N GLY A 9 9.50 2.20 5.20
CA GLY A 9 9.41 2.53 6.61
C GLY A 9 10.00 3.92 6.91
N PRO A 10 9.87 4.41 8.15
CA PRO A 10 10.54 5.63 8.57
C PRO A 10 12.04 5.55 8.31
N GLY A 11 12.59 6.55 7.63
CA GLY A 11 14.00 6.57 7.26
C GLY A 11 14.43 5.58 6.17
N ALA A 12 13.49 4.89 5.52
CA ALA A 12 13.72 4.06 4.35
C ALA A 12 13.09 4.70 3.10
N PRO A 13 13.64 5.82 2.61
CA PRO A 13 13.20 6.38 1.34
C PRO A 13 13.50 5.38 0.23
N GLY A 14 12.63 5.33 -0.75
CA GLY A 14 12.83 4.51 -1.93
C GLY A 14 11.70 3.55 -2.25
N ALA A 15 10.60 3.52 -1.47
CA ALA A 15 9.43 2.70 -1.83
C ALA A 15 8.88 3.11 -3.19
N THR A 16 8.53 4.38 -3.38
CA THR A 16 8.03 4.93 -4.65
C THR A 16 9.02 4.78 -5.80
N SER A 17 10.31 5.13 -5.58
CA SER A 17 11.34 4.94 -6.62
C SER A 17 11.54 3.47 -6.98
N SER A 18 11.42 2.56 -5.99
CA SER A 18 11.48 1.11 -6.25
C SER A 18 10.24 0.64 -7.02
N ALA A 19 9.05 1.11 -6.66
CA ALA A 19 7.81 0.79 -7.37
C ALA A 19 7.86 1.27 -8.83
N LEU A 20 8.36 2.49 -9.08
CA LEU A 20 8.59 3.01 -10.44
C LEU A 20 9.64 2.21 -11.21
N ALA A 21 10.76 1.83 -10.56
CA ALA A 21 11.77 0.98 -11.20
C ALA A 21 11.19 -0.38 -11.59
N LEU A 22 10.37 -0.98 -10.71
CA LEU A 22 9.64 -2.21 -11.01
C LEU A 22 8.64 -2.01 -12.15
N LEU A 23 7.83 -0.95 -12.15
CA LEU A 23 6.89 -0.62 -13.21
C LEU A 23 7.59 -0.59 -14.58
N LEU A 24 8.67 0.18 -14.69
CA LEU A 24 9.41 0.33 -15.94
C LEU A 24 10.17 -0.92 -16.38
N SER A 25 10.52 -1.80 -15.42
CA SER A 25 11.25 -3.05 -15.68
C SER A 25 10.36 -4.29 -15.69
N TRP A 26 9.06 -4.16 -15.40
CA TRP A 26 8.15 -5.29 -15.25
C TRP A 26 8.13 -6.15 -16.51
N PRO A 27 8.35 -7.47 -16.40
CA PRO A 27 8.35 -8.36 -17.55
C PRO A 27 6.91 -8.56 -18.05
N LEU A 28 6.63 -8.04 -19.24
CA LEU A 28 5.32 -8.15 -19.87
C LEU A 28 5.36 -9.28 -20.92
N ARG A 29 4.43 -10.22 -20.80
CA ARG A 29 4.11 -11.16 -21.87
C ARG A 29 3.20 -10.49 -22.90
N PRO A 30 3.12 -10.96 -24.14
CA PRO A 30 2.20 -10.40 -25.13
C PRO A 30 0.77 -10.29 -24.60
N GLY A 31 0.15 -9.13 -24.75
CA GLY A 31 -1.20 -8.84 -24.27
C GLY A 31 -1.30 -8.56 -22.75
N ARG A 32 -0.18 -8.59 -22.01
CA ARG A 32 -0.16 -8.23 -20.59
C ARG A 32 0.20 -6.76 -20.42
N ARG A 33 -0.30 -6.17 -19.36
CA ARG A 33 -0.08 -4.77 -18.94
C ARG A 33 0.26 -4.71 -17.47
N VAL A 34 0.84 -3.60 -17.05
CA VAL A 34 1.11 -3.35 -15.63
C VAL A 34 0.60 -1.98 -15.24
N LEU A 35 -0.06 -1.92 -14.09
CA LEU A 35 -0.59 -0.69 -13.49
C LEU A 35 0.12 -0.44 -12.16
N LEU A 36 0.72 0.75 -12.01
CA LEU A 36 1.15 1.26 -10.71
C LEU A 36 0.06 2.15 -10.14
N VAL A 37 -0.34 1.87 -8.91
CA VAL A 37 -1.29 2.69 -8.13
C VAL A 37 -0.52 3.36 -7.00
N GLU A 38 -0.44 4.68 -7.02
CA GLU A 38 0.22 5.45 -5.97
C GLU A 38 -0.74 5.66 -4.79
N CYS A 39 -0.57 4.85 -3.75
CA CYS A 39 -1.44 4.80 -2.57
C CYS A 39 -0.79 5.46 -1.33
N ASP A 40 0.31 6.22 -1.46
CA ASP A 40 0.97 6.83 -0.31
C ASP A 40 0.04 7.87 0.35
N PRO A 41 -0.35 7.68 1.63
CA PRO A 41 -1.20 8.65 2.33
C PRO A 41 -0.48 9.94 2.68
N ASP A 42 0.86 9.94 2.64
CA ASP A 42 1.68 11.13 2.89
C ASP A 42 1.71 12.08 1.68
N GLY A 43 1.01 11.73 0.60
CA GLY A 43 0.90 12.49 -0.63
C GLY A 43 1.67 11.88 -1.79
N GLY A 44 1.14 12.06 -3.02
CA GLY A 44 1.73 11.58 -4.25
C GLY A 44 2.95 12.39 -4.67
N ALA A 45 4.03 11.69 -4.96
CA ALA A 45 5.28 12.30 -5.43
C ALA A 45 5.50 12.14 -6.93
N VAL A 46 4.74 11.25 -7.60
CA VAL A 46 5.03 10.88 -9.00
C VAL A 46 4.68 11.99 -9.98
N LEU A 47 3.53 12.67 -9.81
CA LEU A 47 3.13 13.77 -10.68
C LEU A 47 4.13 14.94 -10.65
N ALA A 48 4.50 15.38 -9.44
CA ALA A 48 5.40 16.51 -9.24
C ALA A 48 6.86 16.13 -9.51
N GLY A 49 7.26 14.90 -9.17
CA GLY A 49 8.60 14.38 -9.29
C GLY A 49 8.86 13.70 -10.64
N ALA A 50 8.61 12.41 -10.75
CA ALA A 50 8.93 11.62 -11.95
C ALA A 50 8.34 12.19 -13.26
N LEU A 51 7.13 12.78 -13.19
CA LEU A 51 6.46 13.41 -14.33
C LEU A 51 6.73 14.93 -14.43
N GLU A 52 7.61 15.48 -13.59
CA GLU A 52 8.07 16.87 -13.63
C GLU A 52 6.92 17.91 -13.62
N GLY A 53 5.77 17.58 -13.08
CA GLY A 53 4.59 18.45 -13.11
C GLY A 53 4.02 18.69 -14.50
N ARG A 54 4.41 17.91 -15.52
CA ARG A 54 3.94 18.10 -16.92
C ARG A 54 2.49 17.67 -17.11
N VAL A 55 1.95 16.88 -16.18
CA VAL A 55 0.57 16.40 -16.20
C VAL A 55 -0.21 17.18 -15.15
N GLU A 56 -1.36 17.72 -15.55
CA GLU A 56 -2.24 18.42 -14.63
C GLU A 56 -2.70 17.49 -13.49
N ALA A 57 -2.76 18.02 -12.26
CA ALA A 57 -3.18 17.29 -11.08
C ALA A 57 -4.71 17.09 -11.00
N VAL A 58 -5.34 16.88 -12.16
CA VAL A 58 -6.79 16.61 -12.29
C VAL A 58 -7.12 15.13 -12.22
N TYR A 59 -6.11 14.26 -12.33
CA TYR A 59 -6.23 12.79 -12.29
C TYR A 59 -5.91 12.25 -10.90
N GLY A 60 -6.37 11.04 -10.60
CA GLY A 60 -5.89 10.26 -9.46
C GLY A 60 -6.95 9.87 -8.43
N LEU A 61 -6.47 9.39 -7.28
CA LEU A 61 -7.27 8.78 -6.22
C LEU A 61 -8.40 9.65 -5.67
N ARG A 62 -8.21 10.98 -5.65
CA ARG A 62 -9.25 11.91 -5.20
C ARG A 62 -10.54 11.76 -6.01
N ASN A 63 -10.43 11.64 -7.33
CA ASN A 63 -11.60 11.51 -8.21
C ASN A 63 -12.27 10.15 -8.00
N LEU A 64 -11.48 9.10 -7.77
CA LEU A 64 -12.03 7.78 -7.46
C LEU A 64 -12.81 7.78 -6.15
N ALA A 65 -12.36 8.49 -5.12
CA ALA A 65 -13.11 8.64 -3.88
C ALA A 65 -14.46 9.36 -4.08
N VAL A 66 -14.54 10.28 -5.03
CA VAL A 66 -15.80 10.94 -5.40
C VAL A 66 -16.69 9.99 -6.21
N ALA A 67 -16.14 9.25 -7.15
CA ALA A 67 -16.84 8.28 -7.98
C ALA A 67 -17.40 7.11 -7.16
N ASP A 68 -16.61 6.61 -6.19
CA ASP A 68 -16.97 5.53 -5.28
C ASP A 68 -18.28 5.82 -4.55
N ARG A 69 -18.42 7.04 -3.99
CA ARG A 69 -19.66 7.48 -3.33
C ARG A 69 -20.90 7.48 -4.23
N ARG A 70 -20.70 7.39 -5.56
CA ARG A 70 -21.76 7.35 -6.58
C ARG A 70 -21.91 5.95 -7.19
N GLY A 71 -21.11 4.97 -6.75
CA GLY A 71 -21.07 3.63 -7.31
C GLY A 71 -20.45 3.55 -8.71
N LEU A 72 -19.62 4.53 -9.09
CA LEU A 72 -19.01 4.67 -10.43
C LEU A 72 -17.49 4.47 -10.41
N LEU A 73 -16.92 3.84 -9.34
CA LEU A 73 -15.48 3.71 -9.18
C LEU A 73 -14.85 2.93 -10.34
N ALA A 74 -15.44 1.80 -10.73
CA ALA A 74 -14.87 0.93 -11.75
C ALA A 74 -14.84 1.58 -13.14
N GLU A 75 -15.88 2.34 -13.49
CA GLU A 75 -15.93 3.07 -14.75
C GLU A 75 -14.93 4.24 -14.75
N THR A 76 -14.93 5.01 -13.66
CA THR A 76 -14.06 6.20 -13.53
C THR A 76 -12.59 5.82 -13.44
N LEU A 77 -12.25 4.61 -12.98
CA LEU A 77 -10.87 4.15 -12.86
C LEU A 77 -10.08 4.35 -14.16
N TRP A 78 -10.68 4.00 -15.29
CA TRP A 78 -10.02 4.09 -16.60
C TRP A 78 -9.70 5.53 -17.02
N GLU A 79 -10.53 6.47 -16.63
CA GLU A 79 -10.35 7.89 -16.94
C GLU A 79 -9.22 8.53 -16.11
N GLN A 80 -8.80 7.87 -15.03
CA GLN A 80 -7.75 8.37 -14.13
C GLN A 80 -6.37 7.82 -14.45
N LEU A 81 -6.23 6.91 -15.41
CA LEU A 81 -4.97 6.27 -15.74
C LEU A 81 -4.14 7.11 -16.70
N LEU A 82 -2.86 7.22 -16.39
CA LEU A 82 -1.85 7.86 -17.25
C LEU A 82 -0.99 6.79 -17.92
N ASP A 83 -0.77 6.91 -19.23
CA ASP A 83 0.21 6.08 -19.92
C ASP A 83 1.62 6.59 -19.68
N VAL A 84 2.43 5.78 -18.99
CA VAL A 84 3.85 6.03 -18.72
C VAL A 84 4.75 5.07 -19.48
N SER A 85 4.21 4.39 -20.50
CA SER A 85 5.01 3.54 -21.39
C SER A 85 6.00 4.40 -22.16
N PRO A 86 7.27 4.01 -22.28
CA PRO A 86 8.28 4.79 -22.98
C PRO A 86 7.94 5.14 -24.43
N GLN A 87 7.03 4.39 -25.06
CA GLN A 87 6.60 4.56 -26.44
C GLN A 87 5.10 4.86 -26.59
N GLY A 88 4.40 5.19 -25.49
CA GLY A 88 2.96 5.45 -25.52
C GLY A 88 2.12 4.23 -25.94
N THR A 89 2.55 3.02 -25.57
CA THR A 89 1.89 1.76 -25.99
C THR A 89 0.72 1.35 -25.08
N GLY A 90 0.48 2.06 -23.97
CA GLY A 90 -0.54 1.72 -22.97
C GLY A 90 -0.25 0.44 -22.19
N GLU A 91 0.98 -0.07 -22.26
CA GLU A 91 1.37 -1.29 -21.54
C GLU A 91 1.74 -1.05 -20.08
N ARG A 92 2.14 0.19 -19.74
CA ARG A 92 2.55 0.62 -18.41
C ARG A 92 1.74 1.83 -17.99
N LEU A 93 0.86 1.62 -17.05
CA LEU A 93 -0.08 2.66 -16.62
C LEU A 93 0.23 3.10 -15.19
N LEU A 94 -0.17 4.32 -14.88
CA LEU A 94 -0.07 4.93 -13.56
C LEU A 94 -1.43 5.47 -13.14
N LEU A 95 -1.89 5.12 -11.96
CA LEU A 95 -2.93 5.84 -11.24
C LEU A 95 -2.26 6.78 -10.25
N PRO A 96 -2.32 8.11 -10.45
CA PRO A 96 -1.69 9.06 -9.54
C PRO A 96 -2.32 9.05 -8.15
N GLY A 97 -1.49 9.32 -7.15
CA GLY A 97 -1.88 9.42 -5.75
C GLY A 97 -2.59 10.73 -5.39
N LEU A 98 -2.59 11.00 -4.09
CA LEU A 98 -3.09 12.25 -3.56
C LEU A 98 -2.06 13.36 -3.76
N THR A 99 -2.51 14.52 -4.22
CA THR A 99 -1.66 15.72 -4.31
C THR A 99 -1.53 16.46 -2.99
N ASP A 100 -2.46 16.19 -2.06
CA ASP A 100 -2.50 16.79 -0.73
C ASP A 100 -2.79 15.70 0.32
N PRO A 101 -1.88 15.46 1.28
CA PRO A 101 -2.07 14.48 2.37
C PRO A 101 -3.34 14.71 3.20
N ALA A 102 -3.82 15.95 3.29
CA ALA A 102 -5.07 16.26 3.99
C ALA A 102 -6.31 15.57 3.39
N GLN A 103 -6.20 15.06 2.16
CA GLN A 103 -7.27 14.31 1.49
C GLN A 103 -7.31 12.82 1.91
N ALA A 104 -6.24 12.28 2.50
CA ALA A 104 -6.14 10.87 2.84
C ALA A 104 -7.28 10.33 3.73
N PRO A 105 -7.79 11.06 4.75
CA PRO A 105 -8.95 10.60 5.52
C PRO A 105 -10.21 10.38 4.68
N GLY A 106 -10.38 11.14 3.59
CA GLY A 106 -11.51 11.03 2.66
C GLY A 106 -11.54 9.74 1.85
N LEU A 107 -10.43 9.01 1.81
CA LEU A 107 -10.28 7.72 1.11
C LEU A 107 -10.55 6.50 2.01
N ALA A 108 -10.82 6.70 3.32
CA ALA A 108 -10.88 5.60 4.28
C ALA A 108 -11.83 4.46 3.86
N TYR A 109 -12.95 4.80 3.23
CA TYR A 109 -13.96 3.84 2.75
C TYR A 109 -13.75 3.39 1.30
N THR A 110 -12.87 4.06 0.55
CA THR A 110 -12.62 3.79 -0.87
C THR A 110 -11.60 2.68 -1.07
N TRP A 111 -10.76 2.37 -0.07
CA TRP A 111 -9.68 1.40 -0.23
C TRP A 111 -10.17 -0.01 -0.53
N GLU A 112 -11.22 -0.49 0.14
CA GLU A 112 -11.80 -1.81 -0.12
C GLU A 112 -12.42 -1.88 -1.53
N PRO A 113 -13.33 -0.96 -1.95
CA PRO A 113 -13.83 -0.93 -3.32
C PRO A 113 -12.74 -0.80 -4.38
N LEU A 114 -11.68 -0.03 -4.10
CA LEU A 114 -10.55 0.11 -5.02
C LEU A 114 -9.83 -1.24 -5.22
N VAL A 115 -9.54 -1.96 -4.12
CA VAL A 115 -8.91 -3.28 -4.22
C VAL A 115 -9.76 -4.24 -5.04
N GLU A 116 -11.07 -4.26 -4.83
CA GLU A 116 -11.99 -5.10 -5.61
C GLU A 116 -11.95 -4.72 -7.11
N ALA A 117 -11.99 -3.42 -7.42
CA ALA A 117 -11.90 -2.94 -8.79
C ALA A 117 -10.56 -3.31 -9.45
N LEU A 118 -9.45 -3.25 -8.69
CA LEU A 118 -8.13 -3.65 -9.19
C LEU A 118 -8.06 -5.16 -9.44
N HIS A 119 -8.63 -5.98 -8.57
CA HIS A 119 -8.72 -7.44 -8.80
C HIS A 119 -9.58 -7.78 -10.03
N ALA A 120 -10.61 -6.99 -10.32
CA ALA A 120 -11.44 -7.16 -11.51
C ALA A 120 -10.69 -6.89 -12.84
N LEU A 121 -9.45 -6.37 -12.81
CA LEU A 121 -8.59 -6.19 -13.99
C LEU A 121 -7.90 -7.48 -14.46
N GLU A 122 -8.00 -8.57 -13.69
CA GLU A 122 -7.33 -9.85 -14.02
C GLU A 122 -7.67 -10.40 -15.40
N PRO A 123 -8.97 -10.49 -15.80
CA PRO A 123 -9.35 -10.99 -17.12
C PRO A 123 -8.83 -10.12 -18.27
N GLN A 124 -8.53 -8.84 -17.98
CA GLN A 124 -8.01 -7.88 -18.94
C GLN A 124 -6.49 -7.91 -19.06
N GLY A 125 -5.84 -8.81 -18.33
CA GLY A 125 -4.40 -9.05 -18.46
C GLY A 125 -3.51 -8.10 -17.69
N TYR A 126 -4.00 -7.43 -16.64
CA TYR A 126 -3.19 -6.52 -15.81
C TYR A 126 -2.45 -7.24 -14.69
N ASP A 127 -1.23 -6.80 -14.41
CA ASP A 127 -0.57 -6.93 -13.14
C ASP A 127 -0.63 -5.57 -12.41
N VAL A 128 -0.71 -5.56 -11.09
CA VAL A 128 -0.89 -4.34 -10.29
C VAL A 128 0.23 -4.20 -9.27
N LEU A 129 0.85 -3.03 -9.24
CA LEU A 129 1.81 -2.62 -8.24
C LEU A 129 1.15 -1.54 -7.37
N LEU A 130 1.09 -1.73 -6.07
CA LEU A 130 0.56 -0.75 -5.10
C LEU A 130 1.75 -0.09 -4.41
N ASP A 131 1.97 1.19 -4.64
CA ASP A 131 2.94 1.97 -3.87
C ASP A 131 2.29 2.51 -2.61
N LEU A 132 2.61 1.91 -1.48
CA LEU A 132 2.05 2.28 -0.18
C LEU A 132 2.90 3.33 0.55
N GLY A 133 3.95 3.82 -0.08
CA GLY A 133 4.85 4.79 0.53
C GLY A 133 5.43 4.35 1.86
N ARG A 134 5.49 5.26 2.83
CA ARG A 134 6.04 4.99 4.16
C ARG A 134 5.00 4.53 5.18
N SER A 135 3.76 4.93 5.01
CA SER A 135 2.71 4.82 6.03
C SER A 135 1.52 3.97 5.61
N GLY A 136 1.43 3.58 4.34
CA GLY A 136 0.24 3.03 3.71
C GLY A 136 -0.14 1.58 4.05
N ALA A 137 0.43 0.98 5.09
CA ALA A 137 0.07 -0.38 5.52
C ALA A 137 -0.75 -0.41 6.83
N ASN A 138 -1.26 0.73 7.28
CA ASN A 138 -1.94 0.85 8.56
C ASN A 138 -3.36 1.42 8.42
N GLY A 139 -4.18 1.20 9.46
CA GLY A 139 -5.55 1.72 9.51
C GLY A 139 -6.40 1.22 8.34
N PRO A 140 -7.23 2.07 7.71
CA PRO A 140 -8.09 1.68 6.60
C PRO A 140 -7.33 1.13 5.38
N MET A 141 -6.06 1.54 5.21
CA MET A 141 -5.22 1.08 4.09
C MET A 141 -4.64 -0.31 4.28
N ALA A 142 -4.74 -0.90 5.48
CA ALA A 142 -4.24 -2.25 5.75
C ALA A 142 -4.86 -3.32 4.84
N VAL A 143 -6.02 -3.05 4.25
CA VAL A 143 -6.64 -3.92 3.25
C VAL A 143 -5.75 -4.13 2.02
N LEU A 144 -4.98 -3.12 1.61
CA LEU A 144 -4.11 -3.17 0.43
C LEU A 144 -3.04 -4.27 0.53
N PRO A 145 -2.17 -4.30 1.56
CA PRO A 145 -1.21 -5.39 1.71
C PRO A 145 -1.86 -6.73 2.07
N ARG A 146 -3.00 -6.74 2.78
CA ARG A 146 -3.74 -7.97 3.14
C ARG A 146 -4.29 -8.71 1.94
N ARG A 147 -4.65 -7.99 0.87
CA ARG A 147 -5.22 -8.54 -0.37
C ARG A 147 -4.19 -8.70 -1.49
N ALA A 148 -2.92 -8.35 -1.26
CA ALA A 148 -1.85 -8.51 -2.23
C ALA A 148 -1.35 -9.97 -2.30
N ASP A 149 -0.93 -10.41 -3.49
CA ASP A 149 -0.25 -11.70 -3.68
C ASP A 149 1.14 -11.70 -3.07
N VAL A 150 1.84 -10.56 -3.18
CA VAL A 150 3.18 -10.35 -2.64
C VAL A 150 3.25 -9.00 -1.94
N VAL A 151 3.87 -8.99 -0.77
CA VAL A 151 4.15 -7.77 -0.02
C VAL A 151 5.66 -7.56 0.04
N ALA A 152 6.15 -6.53 -0.64
CA ALA A 152 7.55 -6.19 -0.77
C ALA A 152 7.92 -5.06 0.21
N ALA A 153 8.50 -5.42 1.36
CA ALA A 153 8.97 -4.46 2.33
C ALA A 153 10.34 -3.91 1.91
N THR A 154 10.39 -2.63 1.53
CA THR A 154 11.62 -1.94 1.11
C THR A 154 12.48 -1.60 2.30
N VAL A 155 13.72 -2.05 2.30
CA VAL A 155 14.69 -1.87 3.40
C VAL A 155 16.06 -1.52 2.86
N ARG A 156 16.70 -0.49 3.41
CA ARG A 156 18.12 -0.20 3.12
C ARG A 156 19.02 -1.14 3.88
N THR A 157 20.10 -1.60 3.24
CA THR A 157 21.07 -2.51 3.85
C THR A 157 22.06 -1.82 4.80
N THR A 158 21.68 -0.68 5.39
CA THR A 158 22.40 0.03 6.45
C THR A 158 21.91 -0.42 7.83
N LEU A 159 22.76 -0.33 8.86
CA LEU A 159 22.35 -0.67 10.23
C LEU A 159 21.10 0.12 10.68
N ARG A 160 21.08 1.43 10.39
CA ARG A 160 19.93 2.29 10.68
C ARG A 160 18.65 1.82 9.96
N GLY A 161 18.76 1.49 8.67
CA GLY A 161 17.64 0.99 7.86
C GLY A 161 17.09 -0.32 8.42
N LEU A 162 17.97 -1.28 8.70
CA LEU A 162 17.61 -2.59 9.25
C LEU A 162 16.96 -2.48 10.63
N SER A 163 17.54 -1.66 11.53
CA SER A 163 17.00 -1.45 12.87
C SER A 163 15.61 -0.80 12.84
N ALA A 164 15.41 0.22 11.99
CA ALA A 164 14.13 0.91 11.86
C ALA A 164 13.03 0.01 11.23
N ALA A 165 13.40 -0.88 10.31
CA ALA A 165 12.47 -1.76 9.62
C ALA A 165 11.96 -2.91 10.51
N ARG A 166 12.77 -3.39 11.47
CA ARG A 166 12.48 -4.59 12.25
C ARG A 166 11.10 -4.59 12.94
N PRO A 167 10.74 -3.61 13.78
CA PRO A 167 9.45 -3.62 14.49
C PRO A 167 8.28 -3.55 13.52
N ARG A 168 8.42 -2.78 12.43
CA ARG A 168 7.37 -2.63 11.44
C ARG A 168 7.11 -3.91 10.65
N ILE A 169 8.16 -4.58 10.23
CA ILE A 169 8.05 -5.87 9.52
C ILE A 169 7.45 -6.93 10.44
N ALA A 170 7.80 -6.93 11.74
CA ALA A 170 7.19 -7.84 12.70
C ALA A 170 5.67 -7.61 12.82
N ALA A 171 5.25 -6.35 13.02
CA ALA A 171 3.84 -5.99 13.09
C ALA A 171 3.08 -6.29 11.79
N LEU A 172 3.69 -6.03 10.63
CA LEU A 172 3.11 -6.36 9.33
C LEU A 172 2.92 -7.87 9.16
N ARG A 173 3.88 -8.69 9.59
CA ARG A 173 3.77 -10.14 9.56
C ARG A 173 2.59 -10.62 10.41
N GLU A 174 2.49 -10.14 11.64
CA GLU A 174 1.37 -10.47 12.54
C GLU A 174 0.02 -10.08 11.94
N ASP A 175 -0.06 -8.90 11.32
CA ASP A 175 -1.29 -8.44 10.67
C ASP A 175 -1.67 -9.29 9.45
N LEU A 176 -0.71 -9.65 8.61
CA LEU A 176 -0.94 -10.51 7.44
C LEU A 176 -1.36 -11.93 7.85
N ASP A 177 -0.81 -12.47 8.93
CA ASP A 177 -1.17 -13.80 9.45
C ASP A 177 -2.55 -13.79 10.12
N ALA A 178 -2.92 -12.68 10.78
CA ALA A 178 -4.20 -12.57 11.50
C ALA A 178 -5.37 -12.18 10.58
N HIS A 179 -5.17 -11.31 9.61
CA HIS A 179 -6.24 -10.66 8.86
C HIS A 179 -6.08 -10.73 7.33
N GLY A 180 -4.92 -11.19 6.85
CA GLY A 180 -4.61 -11.26 5.43
C GLY A 180 -4.66 -12.67 4.87
N THR A 181 -4.00 -12.84 3.74
CA THR A 181 -3.85 -14.14 3.08
C THR A 181 -2.64 -14.94 3.58
N GLY A 182 -2.04 -14.51 4.71
CA GLY A 182 -0.85 -15.09 5.32
C GLY A 182 0.44 -14.36 4.97
N SER A 183 1.45 -14.48 5.84
CA SER A 183 2.75 -13.82 5.67
C SER A 183 3.71 -14.53 4.71
N ASP A 184 3.30 -15.63 4.08
CA ASP A 184 4.10 -16.36 3.09
C ASP A 184 4.31 -15.60 1.77
N GLY A 185 3.53 -14.53 1.52
CA GLY A 185 3.74 -13.56 0.47
C GLY A 185 4.64 -12.38 0.85
N LEU A 186 5.04 -12.27 2.13
CA LEU A 186 5.89 -11.18 2.61
C LEU A 186 7.35 -11.46 2.33
N GLY A 187 8.04 -10.49 1.73
CA GLY A 187 9.48 -10.54 1.48
C GLY A 187 10.15 -9.18 1.53
N LEU A 188 11.47 -9.17 1.49
CA LEU A 188 12.30 -7.98 1.57
C LEU A 188 12.70 -7.51 0.17
N LEU A 189 12.47 -6.24 -0.11
CA LEU A 189 13.02 -5.53 -1.25
C LEU A 189 14.17 -4.65 -0.75
N LEU A 190 15.41 -5.07 -1.00
CA LEU A 190 16.57 -4.39 -0.46
C LEU A 190 17.01 -3.23 -1.36
N VAL A 191 17.41 -2.12 -0.76
CA VAL A 191 18.20 -1.06 -1.40
C VAL A 191 19.64 -1.22 -0.90
N ALA A 192 20.54 -1.63 -1.80
CA ALA A 192 21.91 -2.02 -1.49
C ALA A 192 22.81 -0.79 -1.25
N GLU A 193 22.56 -0.06 -0.16
CA GLU A 193 23.31 1.14 0.23
C GLU A 193 24.42 0.84 1.24
N GLY A 194 24.21 -0.13 2.11
CA GLY A 194 25.09 -0.45 3.23
C GLY A 194 25.84 -1.77 3.07
N PRO A 195 26.65 -2.16 4.08
CA PRO A 195 27.56 -3.29 4.00
C PRO A 195 26.90 -4.65 4.20
N TYR A 196 25.62 -4.70 4.58
CA TYR A 196 24.98 -5.97 4.95
C TYR A 196 24.48 -6.74 3.71
N PRO A 197 25.00 -7.98 3.47
CA PRO A 197 24.61 -8.78 2.33
C PRO A 197 23.20 -9.36 2.46
N GLU A 198 22.57 -9.69 1.32
CA GLU A 198 21.21 -10.26 1.24
C GLU A 198 21.01 -11.46 2.18
N SER A 199 21.97 -12.37 2.23
CA SER A 199 21.90 -13.58 3.05
C SER A 199 21.85 -13.31 4.54
N GLU A 200 22.57 -12.30 5.01
CA GLU A 200 22.55 -11.88 6.41
C GLU A 200 21.25 -11.20 6.76
N VAL A 201 20.78 -10.27 5.90
CA VAL A 201 19.50 -9.58 6.09
C VAL A 201 18.35 -10.58 6.09
N SER A 202 18.30 -11.52 5.13
CA SER A 202 17.29 -12.58 5.09
C SER A 202 17.26 -13.40 6.38
N ARG A 203 18.43 -13.81 6.89
CA ARG A 203 18.54 -14.57 8.14
C ARG A 203 18.04 -13.77 9.35
N GLN A 204 18.39 -12.48 9.44
CA GLN A 204 18.02 -11.60 10.55
C GLN A 204 16.51 -11.34 10.60
N PHE A 205 15.86 -11.17 9.46
CA PHE A 205 14.42 -10.94 9.39
C PHE A 205 13.60 -12.24 9.28
N ARG A 206 14.25 -13.36 8.99
CA ARG A 206 13.59 -14.65 8.69
C ARG A 206 12.54 -14.49 7.58
N LEU A 207 12.90 -13.74 6.55
CA LEU A 207 12.09 -13.46 5.37
C LEU A 207 12.91 -13.66 4.10
N PRO A 208 12.28 -14.10 3.01
CA PRO A 208 12.96 -14.16 1.71
C PRO A 208 13.31 -12.75 1.23
N VAL A 209 14.47 -12.63 0.56
CA VAL A 209 14.82 -11.44 -0.20
C VAL A 209 14.25 -11.59 -1.61
N LEU A 210 13.32 -10.73 -1.98
CA LEU A 210 12.70 -10.67 -3.31
C LEU A 210 13.69 -10.16 -4.35
N GLY A 211 14.56 -9.26 -3.93
CA GLY A 211 15.65 -8.71 -4.73
C GLY A 211 16.39 -7.61 -4.01
N ALA A 212 17.57 -7.25 -4.53
CA ALA A 212 18.34 -6.12 -4.07
C ALA A 212 18.55 -5.14 -5.23
N LEU A 213 17.94 -3.98 -5.10
CA LEU A 213 18.11 -2.86 -6.02
C LEU A 213 19.42 -2.17 -5.73
N THR A 214 20.22 -1.95 -6.77
CA THR A 214 21.47 -1.22 -6.64
C THR A 214 21.20 0.21 -6.20
N HIS A 215 21.91 0.66 -5.16
CA HIS A 215 21.89 2.06 -4.72
C HIS A 215 22.63 2.94 -5.74
N ALA A 216 21.88 3.53 -6.66
CA ALA A 216 22.38 4.38 -7.73
C ALA A 216 21.67 5.76 -7.71
N PRO A 217 22.08 6.70 -6.82
CA PRO A 217 21.34 7.95 -6.59
C PRO A 217 21.13 8.78 -7.86
N ARG A 218 22.11 8.81 -8.77
CA ARG A 218 21.96 9.55 -10.03
C ARG A 218 20.90 8.98 -10.94
N THR A 219 20.83 7.64 -11.05
CA THR A 219 19.80 6.97 -11.84
C THR A 219 18.44 7.06 -11.15
N ALA A 220 18.41 6.92 -9.81
CA ALA A 220 17.18 7.03 -9.04
C ALA A 220 16.52 8.41 -9.15
N ARG A 221 17.29 9.47 -9.36
CA ARG A 221 16.75 10.82 -9.59
C ARG A 221 15.85 10.91 -10.82
N VAL A 222 16.11 10.13 -11.86
CA VAL A 222 15.22 10.07 -13.03
C VAL A 222 13.82 9.60 -12.62
N LEU A 223 13.74 8.73 -11.59
CA LEU A 223 12.48 8.20 -11.06
C LEU A 223 11.85 9.11 -9.99
N SER A 224 12.61 9.95 -9.30
CA SER A 224 12.10 10.82 -8.25
C SER A 224 11.90 12.26 -8.65
N ASP A 225 12.80 12.80 -9.51
CA ASP A 225 12.86 14.22 -9.84
C ASP A 225 12.57 14.48 -11.33
N GLY A 226 12.35 13.41 -12.10
CA GLY A 226 12.13 13.47 -13.53
C GLY A 226 13.39 13.26 -14.35
N GLY A 227 13.20 13.05 -15.64
CA GLY A 227 14.26 12.83 -16.62
C GLY A 227 13.85 11.89 -17.74
N ASP A 228 14.77 11.61 -18.66
CA ASP A 228 14.51 10.75 -19.80
C ASP A 228 14.58 9.26 -19.44
N THR A 229 13.43 8.64 -19.27
CA THR A 229 13.29 7.19 -19.04
C THR A 229 13.54 6.36 -20.30
N THR A 230 13.64 6.99 -21.49
CA THR A 230 13.94 6.32 -22.75
C THR A 230 15.43 6.31 -23.06
N ASP A 231 16.24 7.07 -22.32
CA ASP A 231 17.69 7.08 -22.47
C ASP A 231 18.29 5.68 -22.30
N ARG A 232 19.10 5.25 -23.24
CA ARG A 232 19.77 3.94 -23.21
C ARG A 232 20.65 3.74 -21.99
N ARG A 233 21.24 4.80 -21.41
CA ARG A 233 22.04 4.72 -20.18
C ARG A 233 21.16 4.43 -18.99
N PHE A 234 19.97 5.07 -18.90
CA PHE A 234 19.00 4.79 -17.89
C PHE A 234 18.50 3.33 -17.99
N ILE A 235 18.02 2.92 -19.17
CA ILE A 235 17.46 1.56 -19.39
C ILE A 235 18.50 0.46 -19.10
N ARG A 236 19.79 0.69 -19.44
CA ARG A 236 20.88 -0.27 -19.22
C ARG A 236 21.57 -0.11 -17.87
N SER A 237 21.13 0.80 -17.03
CA SER A 237 21.72 1.04 -15.72
C SER A 237 21.60 -0.17 -14.83
N GLU A 238 22.48 -0.25 -13.83
CA GLU A 238 22.47 -1.37 -12.89
C GLU A 238 21.19 -1.39 -12.04
N LEU A 239 20.65 -0.21 -11.69
CA LEU A 239 19.37 -0.11 -11.01
C LEU A 239 18.25 -0.77 -11.82
N MET A 240 18.13 -0.44 -13.12
CA MET A 240 17.07 -1.00 -13.97
C MET A 240 17.28 -2.50 -14.24
N ARG A 241 18.53 -2.96 -14.32
CA ARG A 241 18.85 -4.38 -14.46
C ARG A 241 18.46 -5.18 -13.19
N THR A 242 18.82 -4.67 -12.01
CA THR A 242 18.45 -5.31 -10.75
C THR A 242 16.94 -5.23 -10.49
N ALA A 243 16.27 -4.17 -10.90
CA ALA A 243 14.82 -4.06 -10.84
C ALA A 243 14.12 -5.12 -11.71
N ARG A 244 14.62 -5.38 -12.92
CA ARG A 244 14.08 -6.44 -13.79
C ARG A 244 14.22 -7.82 -13.14
N THR A 245 15.42 -8.16 -12.67
CA THR A 245 15.64 -9.44 -11.97
C THR A 245 14.74 -9.58 -10.73
N THR A 246 14.51 -8.49 -10.02
CA THR A 246 13.60 -8.46 -8.88
C THR A 246 12.15 -8.69 -9.30
N ALA A 247 11.71 -8.04 -10.39
CA ALA A 247 10.36 -8.21 -10.92
C ALA A 247 10.10 -9.66 -11.36
N ASP A 248 11.07 -10.31 -12.01
CA ASP A 248 10.98 -11.75 -12.36
C ASP A 248 10.79 -12.61 -11.12
N ARG A 249 11.59 -12.41 -10.06
CA ARG A 249 11.49 -13.15 -8.79
C ARG A 249 10.15 -12.93 -8.09
N ILE A 250 9.62 -11.71 -8.12
CA ILE A 250 8.32 -11.38 -7.54
C ILE A 250 7.20 -12.11 -8.29
N GLN A 251 7.24 -12.13 -9.63
CA GLN A 251 6.25 -12.88 -10.43
C GLN A 251 6.33 -14.39 -10.16
N ASP A 252 7.53 -14.95 -10.02
CA ASP A 252 7.72 -16.36 -9.70
C ASP A 252 7.16 -16.72 -8.32
N LEU A 253 7.41 -15.87 -7.31
CA LEU A 253 6.86 -16.04 -5.97
C LEU A 253 5.33 -15.98 -5.99
N ALA A 254 4.74 -14.98 -6.64
CA ALA A 254 3.31 -14.84 -6.77
C ALA A 254 2.68 -16.06 -7.47
N ALA A 255 3.30 -16.53 -8.55
CA ALA A 255 2.85 -17.72 -9.26
C ALA A 255 2.96 -19.00 -8.40
N ALA A 256 4.05 -19.17 -7.66
CA ALA A 256 4.23 -20.30 -6.76
C ALA A 256 3.19 -20.28 -5.63
N ARG A 257 2.92 -19.10 -5.06
CA ARG A 257 1.93 -18.90 -4.01
C ARG A 257 0.52 -19.21 -4.49
N ARG A 258 0.12 -18.70 -5.65
CA ARG A 258 -1.20 -19.00 -6.24
C ARG A 258 -1.40 -20.48 -6.52
N ARG A 259 -0.38 -21.19 -6.99
CA ARG A 259 -0.45 -22.65 -7.14
C ARG A 259 -0.68 -23.39 -5.82
N ARG A 260 -0.11 -22.90 -4.71
CA ARG A 260 -0.35 -23.48 -3.37
C ARG A 260 -1.76 -23.20 -2.85
N LEU A 261 -2.26 -21.98 -3.06
CA LEU A 261 -3.58 -21.56 -2.57
C LEU A 261 -4.73 -22.05 -3.46
N GLY A 262 -4.50 -22.27 -4.76
CA GLY A 262 -5.52 -22.67 -5.73
C GLY A 262 -5.95 -24.14 -5.68
N GLY A 263 -5.38 -24.96 -4.80
CA GLY A 263 -5.67 -26.40 -4.74
C GLY A 263 -5.15 -27.18 -5.96
N PRO A 264 -5.38 -28.52 -6.03
CA PRO A 264 -4.99 -29.29 -7.19
C PRO A 264 -5.73 -28.78 -8.42
N GLN A 265 -4.97 -28.34 -9.42
CA GLN A 265 -5.54 -28.02 -10.72
C GLN A 265 -6.34 -29.22 -11.21
N PRO A 266 -7.54 -29.04 -11.76
CA PRO A 266 -8.20 -30.13 -12.45
C PRO A 266 -7.20 -30.62 -13.51
N VAL A 267 -6.80 -31.87 -13.37
CA VAL A 267 -5.94 -32.57 -14.35
C VAL A 267 -6.65 -32.32 -15.69
N GLN A 268 -6.04 -31.54 -16.58
CA GLN A 268 -6.51 -31.45 -17.96
C GLN A 268 -6.56 -32.88 -18.43
N ALA A 269 -7.77 -33.41 -18.64
CA ALA A 269 -7.98 -34.73 -19.19
C ALA A 269 -7.18 -34.74 -20.49
N GLN A 270 -6.07 -35.46 -20.49
CA GLN A 270 -5.38 -35.76 -21.74
C GLN A 270 -6.42 -36.36 -22.67
N PRO A 271 -6.51 -35.92 -23.92
CA PRO A 271 -7.42 -36.54 -24.85
C PRO A 271 -7.10 -38.02 -24.86
N VAL A 272 -8.02 -38.83 -24.32
CA VAL A 272 -7.96 -40.28 -24.38
C VAL A 272 -7.97 -40.59 -25.86
N GLN A 273 -6.83 -41.01 -26.39
CA GLN A 273 -6.79 -41.59 -27.74
C GLN A 273 -7.79 -42.74 -27.74
N ALA A 274 -8.89 -42.56 -28.47
CA ALA A 274 -9.90 -43.58 -28.65
C ALA A 274 -9.20 -44.80 -29.29
N GLN A 275 -8.98 -45.84 -28.50
CA GLN A 275 -8.62 -47.13 -29.03
C GLN A 275 -9.84 -47.66 -29.80
N PRO A 276 -9.68 -48.23 -31.00
CA PRO A 276 -10.79 -48.77 -31.77
C PRO A 276 -11.44 -49.91 -30.98
N VAL A 277 -12.69 -49.69 -30.58
CA VAL A 277 -13.53 -50.71 -29.93
C VAL A 277 -13.79 -51.78 -30.95
N GLN A 278 -13.23 -52.99 -30.75
CA GLN A 278 -13.66 -54.20 -31.45
C GLN A 278 -15.11 -54.48 -31.08
N GLN A 279 -15.97 -54.44 -32.10
CA GLN A 279 -17.39 -54.80 -31.99
C GLN A 279 -17.53 -56.28 -31.63
N GLN A 280 -17.97 -56.58 -30.42
CA GLN A 280 -18.52 -57.92 -30.08
C GLN A 280 -19.99 -57.96 -30.50
N PRO A 281 -20.45 -59.14 -31.02
CA PRO A 281 -21.84 -59.25 -31.55
C PRO A 281 -22.86 -59.23 -30.41
N VAL A 282 -23.92 -58.44 -30.66
CA VAL A 282 -25.03 -58.19 -29.76
C VAL A 282 -25.87 -59.47 -29.63
N GLN A 283 -26.02 -60.00 -28.43
CA GLN A 283 -27.07 -61.02 -28.09
C GLN A 283 -28.26 -60.32 -27.44
N HIS A 284 -29.36 -60.55 -28.08
CA HIS A 284 -30.76 -60.50 -27.65
C HIS A 284 -31.27 -59.41 -26.67
N ALA A 285 -32.15 -58.63 -27.24
CA ALA A 285 -33.00 -57.64 -26.58
C ALA A 285 -34.04 -58.30 -25.66
N LEU A 286 -34.15 -57.81 -24.41
CA LEU A 286 -35.31 -58.01 -23.54
C LEU A 286 -36.35 -56.89 -23.82
N PRO A 287 -37.66 -57.20 -23.67
CA PRO A 287 -38.75 -56.31 -24.06
C PRO A 287 -38.82 -55.07 -23.11
N PRO A 288 -39.39 -53.94 -23.58
CA PRO A 288 -39.39 -52.71 -22.82
C PRO A 288 -40.36 -52.76 -21.64
N GLN A 289 -39.86 -52.43 -20.43
CA GLN A 289 -40.70 -52.17 -19.26
C GLN A 289 -41.39 -50.81 -19.45
N GLN A 290 -42.69 -50.82 -19.24
CA GLN A 290 -43.53 -49.63 -19.25
C GLN A 290 -43.14 -48.69 -18.12
N VAL A 291 -42.76 -47.48 -18.47
CA VAL A 291 -42.54 -46.39 -17.52
C VAL A 291 -43.90 -45.85 -17.07
N GLN A 292 -44.23 -46.05 -15.80
CA GLN A 292 -45.43 -45.44 -15.19
C GLN A 292 -45.20 -43.92 -15.09
N ALA A 293 -46.22 -43.14 -15.51
CA ALA A 293 -46.29 -41.71 -15.41
C ALA A 293 -46.28 -41.25 -13.93
N PRO A 294 -45.61 -40.14 -13.60
CA PRO A 294 -45.61 -39.61 -12.24
C PRO A 294 -46.99 -39.09 -11.84
N GLN A 295 -47.44 -39.48 -10.66
CA GLN A 295 -48.70 -39.00 -10.06
C GLN A 295 -48.57 -37.54 -9.60
N PRO A 296 -49.66 -36.72 -9.70
CA PRO A 296 -49.65 -35.33 -9.27
C PRO A 296 -49.57 -35.20 -7.75
N VAL A 297 -48.68 -34.35 -7.26
CA VAL A 297 -48.51 -34.01 -5.84
C VAL A 297 -49.68 -33.09 -5.43
N PRO A 298 -50.35 -33.32 -4.27
CA PRO A 298 -51.40 -32.42 -3.79
C PRO A 298 -50.84 -31.07 -3.32
N PRO A 299 -51.64 -29.99 -3.39
CA PRO A 299 -51.17 -28.67 -3.00
C PRO A 299 -50.96 -28.55 -1.51
N PHE A 300 -49.82 -27.94 -1.13
CA PHE A 300 -49.47 -27.61 0.24
C PHE A 300 -50.42 -26.55 0.79
N VAL A 301 -51.19 -26.88 1.79
CA VAL A 301 -52.00 -25.94 2.59
C VAL A 301 -51.06 -25.33 3.63
N ALA A 302 -50.79 -24.03 3.54
CA ALA A 302 -50.05 -23.27 4.53
C ALA A 302 -50.92 -23.13 5.82
N GLY A 303 -50.52 -23.80 6.90
CA GLY A 303 -51.05 -23.55 8.23
C GLY A 303 -50.37 -22.31 8.87
N PRO A 304 -51.07 -21.62 9.80
CA PRO A 304 -50.52 -20.41 10.42
C PRO A 304 -49.42 -20.77 11.40
N VAL A 305 -48.23 -20.22 11.16
CA VAL A 305 -47.09 -20.31 12.11
C VAL A 305 -47.26 -19.22 13.16
N SER A 306 -47.68 -19.61 14.35
CA SER A 306 -47.65 -18.74 15.53
C SER A 306 -46.22 -18.71 16.08
N GLY A 307 -45.45 -17.68 15.71
CA GLY A 307 -44.16 -17.36 16.32
C GLY A 307 -44.34 -16.41 17.52
N PRO A 308 -43.50 -16.50 18.56
CA PRO A 308 -43.62 -15.62 19.72
C PRO A 308 -43.34 -14.18 19.36
N ALA A 309 -44.22 -13.29 19.82
CA ALA A 309 -44.12 -11.84 19.63
C ALA A 309 -42.93 -11.30 20.43
N TYR A 310 -42.00 -10.61 19.68
CA TYR A 310 -41.00 -9.77 20.32
C TYR A 310 -41.63 -8.46 20.80
N PRO A 311 -41.33 -8.02 22.05
CA PRO A 311 -41.80 -6.72 22.50
C PRO A 311 -41.14 -5.58 21.72
N PRO A 312 -41.84 -4.46 21.48
CA PRO A 312 -41.30 -3.31 20.75
C PRO A 312 -40.18 -2.64 21.58
N PRO A 313 -39.16 -2.05 20.93
CA PRO A 313 -38.11 -1.33 21.61
C PRO A 313 -38.65 -0.08 22.33
N GLN A 314 -38.32 0.02 23.59
CA GLN A 314 -38.67 1.19 24.44
C GLN A 314 -37.86 2.39 23.91
N GLN A 315 -38.59 3.44 23.52
CA GLN A 315 -38.04 4.75 23.22
C GLN A 315 -37.53 5.39 24.54
N GLN A 316 -36.22 5.60 24.60
CA GLN A 316 -35.63 6.47 25.65
C GLN A 316 -35.94 7.93 25.32
N PRO A 317 -36.28 8.76 26.31
CA PRO A 317 -36.52 10.20 26.05
C PRO A 317 -35.22 10.90 25.68
N GLN A 318 -35.21 11.54 24.50
CA GLN A 318 -34.12 12.41 24.06
C GLN A 318 -34.11 13.68 24.92
N GLN A 319 -33.02 13.90 25.65
CA GLN A 319 -32.73 15.21 26.24
C GLN A 319 -32.22 16.18 25.15
N PRO A 320 -32.66 17.42 25.14
CA PRO A 320 -32.19 18.40 24.18
C PRO A 320 -30.81 18.95 24.58
N TYR A 321 -29.79 18.54 23.82
CA TYR A 321 -28.49 19.20 23.90
C TYR A 321 -28.54 20.51 23.09
N GLN A 322 -28.70 21.61 23.77
CA GLN A 322 -28.32 22.91 23.27
C GLN A 322 -26.82 23.10 23.53
N GLN A 323 -26.01 22.99 22.49
CA GLN A 323 -24.66 23.54 22.47
C GLN A 323 -24.56 24.50 21.30
N GLN A 324 -24.49 25.77 21.60
CA GLN A 324 -24.12 26.84 20.68
C GLN A 324 -22.62 26.68 20.35
N PRO A 325 -22.21 26.71 19.08
CA PRO A 325 -20.80 26.76 18.73
C PRO A 325 -20.22 28.15 19.06
N PRO A 326 -18.97 28.24 19.53
CA PRO A 326 -18.29 29.52 19.76
C PRO A 326 -18.08 30.24 18.42
N SER A 327 -18.55 31.49 18.37
CA SER A 327 -18.33 32.40 17.26
C SER A 327 -16.88 32.87 17.25
N TYR A 328 -16.14 32.48 16.21
CA TYR A 328 -14.83 33.05 15.88
C TYR A 328 -15.03 34.37 15.10
N PRO A 329 -14.27 35.41 15.37
CA PRO A 329 -14.37 36.66 14.59
C PRO A 329 -13.81 36.40 13.17
N GLN A 330 -14.67 36.65 12.19
CA GLN A 330 -14.28 36.66 10.77
C GLN A 330 -13.42 37.89 10.50
N GLN A 331 -12.16 37.69 10.14
CA GLN A 331 -11.37 38.76 9.52
C GLN A 331 -11.77 38.87 8.03
N PRO A 332 -11.93 40.05 7.49
CA PRO A 332 -12.30 40.22 6.08
C PRO A 332 -11.12 39.92 5.18
N TYR A 333 -11.26 38.89 4.33
CA TYR A 333 -10.34 38.64 3.24
C TYR A 333 -10.45 39.77 2.20
N GLN A 334 -9.39 40.54 2.05
CA GLN A 334 -9.22 41.42 0.90
C GLN A 334 -8.98 40.58 -0.34
N GLN A 335 -9.92 40.61 -1.27
CA GLN A 335 -9.75 40.06 -2.62
C GLN A 335 -8.76 40.96 -3.38
N GLN A 336 -7.53 40.48 -3.55
CA GLN A 336 -6.63 41.03 -4.58
C GLN A 336 -7.06 40.50 -5.93
N GLN A 337 -7.60 41.41 -6.74
CA GLN A 337 -7.88 41.17 -8.17
C GLN A 337 -6.56 41.06 -8.92
N PHE A 338 -6.24 39.84 -9.41
CA PHE A 338 -5.18 39.63 -10.38
C PHE A 338 -5.70 40.05 -11.77
N GLN A 339 -5.13 41.10 -12.34
CA GLN A 339 -5.29 41.44 -13.76
C GLN A 339 -4.27 40.64 -14.57
N PRO A 340 -4.66 39.98 -15.67
CA PRO A 340 -3.70 39.34 -16.56
C PRO A 340 -3.01 40.39 -17.44
N GLN A 341 -1.71 40.56 -17.27
CA GLN A 341 -0.88 41.33 -18.20
C GLN A 341 -0.24 40.39 -19.22
N GLY A 342 -0.52 40.65 -20.47
CA GLY A 342 0.23 40.56 -21.72
C GLY A 342 1.17 39.36 -21.95
N ALA A 343 0.83 38.61 -23.01
CA ALA A 343 1.74 37.68 -23.68
C ALA A 343 2.99 38.41 -24.18
N GLY A 344 4.15 38.16 -23.56
CA GLY A 344 5.47 38.58 -24.03
C GLY A 344 6.28 37.35 -24.44
N GLN A 345 6.70 37.31 -25.71
CA GLN A 345 7.64 36.34 -26.26
C GLN A 345 8.98 36.45 -25.53
N PHE A 346 9.41 35.37 -24.87
CA PHE A 346 10.75 35.28 -24.29
C PHE A 346 11.67 34.57 -25.28
N THR A 347 12.55 35.38 -25.94
CA THR A 347 13.81 34.92 -26.53
C THR A 347 14.93 35.50 -25.68
N GLY A 348 15.70 34.66 -24.99
CA GLY A 348 16.84 35.16 -24.20
C GLY A 348 17.52 34.09 -23.36
N GLU A 349 18.81 33.91 -23.65
CA GLU A 349 19.77 33.08 -22.92
C GLU A 349 19.82 33.41 -21.42
N TRP A 350 19.91 32.37 -20.58
CA TRP A 350 20.07 32.48 -19.13
C TRP A 350 21.55 32.54 -18.75
N PRO A 351 22.03 33.61 -18.12
CA PRO A 351 23.22 33.51 -17.27
C PRO A 351 22.80 33.41 -15.83
N ILE A 352 22.80 32.20 -15.26
CA ILE A 352 22.62 32.03 -13.82
C ILE A 352 23.99 32.04 -13.17
N ARG A 353 24.33 33.15 -12.52
CA ARG A 353 25.24 33.16 -11.39
C ARG A 353 24.37 33.22 -10.14
N VAL A 354 24.19 32.09 -9.45
CA VAL A 354 23.55 32.05 -8.14
C VAL A 354 24.63 32.16 -7.08
N GLU A 355 24.78 33.33 -6.51
CA GLU A 355 25.40 33.47 -5.21
C GLU A 355 24.45 32.94 -4.14
N ALA A 356 24.91 31.92 -3.39
CA ALA A 356 24.14 31.34 -2.31
C ALA A 356 23.95 32.38 -1.18
N PRO A 357 22.72 32.65 -0.73
CA PRO A 357 22.53 33.48 0.46
C PRO A 357 23.04 32.74 1.69
N GLN A 358 23.94 33.37 2.45
CA GLN A 358 24.30 32.95 3.78
C GLN A 358 23.08 33.15 4.70
N ILE A 359 22.38 32.08 5.03
CA ILE A 359 21.31 32.13 6.04
C ILE A 359 21.95 31.95 7.41
N SER A 360 22.08 33.08 8.12
CA SER A 360 22.41 33.08 9.55
C SER A 360 21.21 32.61 10.34
N TYR A 361 21.26 31.41 10.89
CA TYR A 361 20.28 30.91 11.84
C TYR A 361 20.59 31.47 13.25
N ALA A 362 19.97 32.58 13.58
CA ALA A 362 19.78 33.05 14.94
C ALA A 362 18.27 33.22 15.16
N ALA A 363 17.57 32.12 15.39
CA ALA A 363 16.21 32.17 15.94
C ALA A 363 16.32 32.18 17.47
N PRO A 364 15.67 33.11 18.19
CA PRO A 364 15.62 33.07 19.64
C PRO A 364 14.83 31.84 20.09
N TYR A 365 15.46 31.05 20.96
CA TYR A 365 14.81 29.92 21.64
C TYR A 365 13.69 30.47 22.54
N ILE A 366 12.45 30.27 22.14
CA ILE A 366 11.28 30.50 23.00
C ILE A 366 11.06 29.20 23.76
N ALA A 367 11.36 29.20 25.05
CA ALA A 367 11.09 28.09 25.94
C ALA A 367 9.57 27.82 25.99
N PRO A 368 9.11 26.56 25.90
CA PRO A 368 7.70 26.24 26.07
C PRO A 368 7.23 26.63 27.47
N PRO A 369 5.94 27.04 27.64
CA PRO A 369 5.40 27.38 28.94
C PRO A 369 5.47 26.16 29.87
N ALA A 370 5.86 26.37 31.12
CA ALA A 370 5.98 25.36 32.15
C ALA A 370 4.62 24.66 32.34
N VAL A 371 4.61 23.35 32.18
CA VAL A 371 3.45 22.50 32.50
C VAL A 371 3.26 22.54 34.02
N PRO A 372 2.07 22.89 34.56
CA PRO A 372 1.82 22.83 35.99
C PRO A 372 1.98 21.40 36.50
N GLN A 373 2.86 21.21 37.48
CA GLN A 373 3.00 19.93 38.15
C GLN A 373 1.74 19.61 38.96
N PRO A 374 1.26 18.37 38.96
CA PRO A 374 0.13 17.98 39.82
C PRO A 374 0.53 18.14 41.28
N PRO A 375 -0.42 18.49 42.17
CA PRO A 375 -0.15 18.66 43.58
C PRO A 375 0.33 17.36 44.21
N VAL A 376 1.44 17.48 44.96
CA VAL A 376 2.01 16.38 45.74
C VAL A 376 0.97 15.95 46.79
N PRO A 377 0.58 14.66 46.91
CA PRO A 377 -0.34 14.21 47.92
C PRO A 377 0.28 14.41 49.30
N ALA A 378 -0.52 14.95 50.25
CA ALA A 378 -0.13 15.16 51.61
C ALA A 378 0.19 13.81 52.31
N PRO A 379 1.19 13.75 53.22
CA PRO A 379 1.52 12.53 53.94
C PRO A 379 0.39 12.14 54.88
N PHE A 380 0.05 10.83 54.87
CA PHE A 380 -0.92 10.23 55.80
C PHE A 380 -0.38 10.32 57.24
N PRO A 381 -1.23 10.66 58.23
CA PRO A 381 -0.81 10.64 59.61
C PRO A 381 -0.81 9.21 60.16
N GLY A 382 0.31 8.80 60.71
CA GLY A 382 0.49 7.93 61.87
C GLY A 382 0.34 6.42 61.70
N GLN A 383 1.45 5.74 61.67
CA GLN A 383 1.56 4.48 62.40
C GLN A 383 2.84 4.54 63.31
N PRO A 384 2.77 4.02 64.55
CA PRO A 384 3.83 4.16 65.53
C PRO A 384 4.96 3.11 65.35
N GLY A 385 6.12 3.49 65.78
CA GLY A 385 7.41 2.94 65.57
C GLY A 385 7.69 1.52 66.03
N GLN A 386 8.74 0.97 65.46
CA GLN A 386 9.57 -0.05 66.09
C GLN A 386 11.06 0.39 65.99
N PRO A 387 11.90 0.06 67.02
CA PRO A 387 13.20 0.65 67.21
C PRO A 387 14.36 -0.15 66.58
N GLY A 388 15.33 0.55 66.24
CA GLY A 388 16.73 0.44 65.95
C GLY A 388 17.47 -0.90 65.97
N GLN A 389 18.44 -0.93 65.02
CA GLN A 389 19.81 -1.53 65.21
C GLN A 389 20.67 -0.92 64.12
N GLY A 390 21.66 -0.12 64.44
CA GLY A 390 23.06 -0.43 64.65
C GLY A 390 23.83 -0.38 63.32
N GLY A 391 24.64 0.69 63.09
CA GLY A 391 25.62 0.76 62.05
C GLY A 391 26.83 -0.20 62.30
N PRO A 392 27.89 -0.18 61.47
CA PRO A 392 28.87 0.91 61.49
C PRO A 392 29.48 1.24 60.10
N GLU A 393 29.91 2.48 59.99
CA GLU A 393 31.24 3.02 59.67
C GLU A 393 32.09 2.36 58.58
N GLY A 394 32.50 3.24 57.63
CA GLY A 394 33.89 3.35 57.22
C GLY A 394 34.24 2.80 55.85
N GLU A 395 34.49 3.61 54.85
CA GLU A 395 35.87 3.76 54.38
C GLU A 395 35.95 4.61 53.10
N GLU A 396 36.66 5.70 53.27
CA GLU A 396 37.36 6.46 52.25
C GLU A 396 38.30 5.55 51.44
N VAL A 397 38.43 5.73 50.13
CA VAL A 397 39.70 5.68 49.41
C VAL A 397 39.54 6.26 47.99
N ARG A 398 40.09 7.45 47.79
CA ARG A 398 41.12 7.94 46.86
C ARG A 398 41.03 7.61 45.38
N ARG A 399 40.93 8.74 44.65
CA ARG A 399 41.68 9.16 43.46
C ARG A 399 42.81 8.23 42.99
N ALA A 400 42.88 8.02 41.66
CA ALA A 400 44.02 8.43 40.81
C ALA A 400 43.84 7.97 39.36
N ARG A 401 44.08 8.89 38.49
CA ARG A 401 44.63 9.09 37.14
C ARG A 401 43.72 8.74 35.96
#